data_c3b23fece95b1a9f8e9d707174b8ac3d
#
_entry.id   c3b23fece95b1a9f8e9d707174b8ac3d
#
_cell.length_a   1.000
_cell.length_b   1.000
_cell.length_c   1.000
_cell.angle_alpha   90.00
_cell.angle_beta   90.00
_cell.angle_gamma   90.00
#
_symmetry.space_group_name_H-M   'P 1'
#
loop_
_entity.id
_entity.type
_entity.pdbx_description
1 polymer ?
#
loop_
_entity_poly.entity_id
_entity_poly.type
_entity_poly.pdbx_seq_one_letter_code
_entity_poly.pdbx_strand_id
1 'polypeptide(L)'
;VNYEDFINEQTLHVSQAAWFSRSIDCQNLTGKKAVVYGDATHAAAITKILSREMGIHVVWAGTFCKPDEEWFRKEVEGFCDEIIISDDHGAIGDAIAKSEPAAIFGTQMERHVGKRLNIPTGVISAPIHVQNFPIGYKPFLGYEGTNQVVDLIYNSFTLGMEDHLLEIFGGHDTKEVITKGMSADSDLGWNKEAQAELNKVPGFVRGKVKRNTEKF
;
A
#
# COMPACT_ATOMS: atom_id res chain seq x y z
N VAL A 1 -18.72 -34.39 12.54
CA VAL A 1 -19.39 -33.19 13.06
C VAL A 1 -18.87 -32.02 12.26
N ASN A 2 -19.77 -31.26 11.62
CA ASN A 2 -19.38 -30.02 10.93
C ASN A 2 -19.37 -28.90 11.97
N TYR A 3 -18.19 -28.29 12.17
CA TYR A 3 -18.02 -27.17 13.10
C TYR A 3 -18.01 -25.82 12.38
N GLU A 4 -18.26 -25.80 11.07
CA GLU A 4 -18.14 -24.61 10.23
C GLU A 4 -19.08 -23.48 10.68
N ASP A 5 -20.33 -23.80 10.94
CA ASP A 5 -21.31 -22.82 11.40
C ASP A 5 -20.93 -22.23 12.76
N PHE A 6 -20.46 -23.09 13.68
CA PHE A 6 -19.98 -22.64 14.98
C PHE A 6 -18.74 -21.73 14.86
N ILE A 7 -17.77 -22.11 14.02
CA ILE A 7 -16.57 -21.32 13.77
C ILE A 7 -16.98 -19.97 13.19
N ASN A 8 -17.83 -19.95 12.18
CA ASN A 8 -18.30 -18.73 11.53
C ASN A 8 -19.02 -17.80 12.50
N GLU A 9 -19.87 -18.33 13.38
CA GLU A 9 -20.57 -17.55 14.40
C GLU A 9 -19.59 -16.95 15.42
N GLN A 10 -18.64 -17.75 15.92
CA GLN A 10 -17.67 -17.30 16.93
C GLN A 10 -16.64 -16.33 16.39
N THR A 11 -16.42 -16.33 15.08
CA THR A 11 -15.38 -15.54 14.44
C THR A 11 -15.90 -14.27 13.76
N LEU A 12 -17.20 -14.09 13.70
CA LEU A 12 -17.85 -12.97 12.99
C LEU A 12 -17.38 -11.58 13.43
N HIS A 13 -16.97 -11.42 14.67
CA HIS A 13 -16.61 -10.13 15.27
C HIS A 13 -15.13 -10.02 15.68
N VAL A 14 -14.31 -11.01 15.36
CA VAL A 14 -12.93 -11.05 15.84
C VAL A 14 -11.96 -10.37 14.88
N SER A 15 -12.17 -10.50 13.56
CA SER A 15 -11.35 -9.80 12.57
C SER A 15 -11.82 -8.36 12.39
N GLN A 16 -10.90 -7.41 12.51
CA GLN A 16 -11.14 -6.00 12.23
C GLN A 16 -11.00 -5.67 10.73
N ALA A 17 -10.51 -6.60 9.91
CA ALA A 17 -10.28 -6.38 8.48
C ALA A 17 -11.53 -5.89 7.74
N ALA A 18 -12.67 -6.53 7.98
CA ALA A 18 -13.94 -6.13 7.37
C ALA A 18 -14.46 -4.76 7.87
N TRP A 19 -14.09 -4.35 9.07
CA TRP A 19 -14.40 -3.02 9.59
C TRP A 19 -13.51 -1.96 8.93
N PHE A 20 -12.22 -2.20 8.87
CA PHE A 20 -11.27 -1.30 8.21
C PHE A 20 -11.63 -1.08 6.74
N SER A 21 -11.96 -2.14 6.01
CA SER A 21 -12.32 -2.04 4.59
C SER A 21 -13.58 -1.22 4.31
N ARG A 22 -14.43 -1.01 5.32
CA ARG A 22 -15.66 -0.20 5.23
C ARG A 22 -15.46 1.23 5.70
N SER A 23 -14.35 1.57 6.34
CA SER A 23 -14.10 2.93 6.78
C SER A 23 -13.81 3.85 5.59
N ILE A 24 -14.16 5.12 5.73
CA ILE A 24 -13.89 6.13 4.69
C ILE A 24 -12.39 6.19 4.37
N ASP A 25 -11.55 6.06 5.39
CA ASP A 25 -10.10 6.12 5.24
C ASP A 25 -9.54 4.95 4.41
N CYS A 26 -10.21 3.79 4.44
CA CYS A 26 -9.84 2.61 3.67
C CYS A 26 -10.44 2.57 2.27
N GLN A 27 -11.44 3.39 1.94
CA GLN A 27 -11.96 3.47 0.56
C GLN A 27 -10.89 3.86 -0.45
N ASN A 28 -9.85 4.52 0.00
CA ASN A 28 -8.69 4.85 -0.82
C ASN A 28 -7.88 3.63 -1.27
N LEU A 29 -8.08 2.47 -0.66
CA LEU A 29 -7.43 1.21 -1.05
C LEU A 29 -8.14 0.50 -2.19
N THR A 30 -9.44 0.75 -2.35
CA THR A 30 -10.25 0.08 -3.38
C THR A 30 -9.72 0.37 -4.78
N GLY A 31 -9.45 -0.70 -5.52
CA GLY A 31 -8.95 -0.62 -6.90
C GLY A 31 -7.47 -0.27 -7.04
N LYS A 32 -6.73 -0.02 -5.94
CA LYS A 32 -5.28 0.09 -6.01
C LYS A 32 -4.67 -1.24 -6.43
N LYS A 33 -3.64 -1.18 -7.26
CA LYS A 33 -2.94 -2.36 -7.75
C LYS A 33 -1.89 -2.81 -6.76
N ALA A 34 -1.88 -4.09 -6.44
CA ALA A 34 -0.83 -4.71 -5.65
C ALA A 34 -0.31 -5.97 -6.31
N VAL A 35 0.89 -6.37 -5.93
CA VAL A 35 1.49 -7.66 -6.28
C VAL A 35 1.90 -8.39 -5.02
N VAL A 36 1.74 -9.71 -5.04
CA VAL A 36 2.05 -10.57 -3.89
C VAL A 36 3.00 -11.66 -4.31
N TYR A 37 4.09 -11.85 -3.56
CA TYR A 37 5.06 -12.90 -3.84
C TYR A 37 5.71 -13.42 -2.55
N GLY A 38 5.88 -14.72 -2.43
CA GLY A 38 6.53 -15.27 -1.25
C GLY A 38 6.36 -16.78 -1.10
N ASP A 39 6.45 -17.24 0.15
CA ASP A 39 6.06 -18.60 0.51
C ASP A 39 4.61 -18.86 0.11
N ALA A 40 4.31 -20.06 -0.36
CA ALA A 40 3.00 -20.38 -0.93
C ALA A 40 1.84 -20.08 0.03
N THR A 41 1.98 -20.43 1.30
CA THR A 41 0.92 -20.25 2.30
C THR A 41 0.70 -18.77 2.64
N HIS A 42 1.78 -18.03 2.81
CA HIS A 42 1.73 -16.58 3.10
C HIS A 42 1.20 -15.80 1.90
N ALA A 43 1.72 -16.07 0.72
CA ALA A 43 1.29 -15.38 -0.50
C ALA A 43 -0.18 -15.66 -0.81
N ALA A 44 -0.67 -16.89 -0.66
CA ALA A 44 -2.08 -17.21 -0.85
C ALA A 44 -2.98 -16.48 0.17
N ALA A 45 -2.62 -16.50 1.45
CA ALA A 45 -3.39 -15.85 2.50
C ALA A 45 -3.47 -14.33 2.28
N ILE A 46 -2.34 -13.68 2.00
CA ILE A 46 -2.27 -12.23 1.74
C ILE A 46 -3.06 -11.86 0.49
N THR A 47 -2.96 -12.63 -0.59
CA THR A 47 -3.74 -12.41 -1.81
C THR A 47 -5.24 -12.38 -1.52
N LYS A 48 -5.73 -13.33 -0.73
CA LYS A 48 -7.15 -13.38 -0.35
C LYS A 48 -7.55 -12.21 0.52
N ILE A 49 -6.75 -11.83 1.51
CA ILE A 49 -7.02 -10.66 2.38
C ILE A 49 -7.09 -9.39 1.55
N LEU A 50 -6.10 -9.17 0.67
CA LEU A 50 -6.07 -7.97 -0.19
C LEU A 50 -7.29 -7.89 -1.09
N SER A 51 -7.57 -8.96 -1.83
CA SER A 51 -8.64 -8.98 -2.83
C SER A 51 -10.02 -9.03 -2.20
N ARG A 52 -10.26 -9.99 -1.30
CA ARG A 52 -11.58 -10.30 -0.76
C ARG A 52 -12.01 -9.36 0.36
N GLU A 53 -11.08 -9.00 1.26
CA GLU A 53 -11.42 -8.28 2.48
C GLU A 53 -11.16 -6.78 2.35
N MET A 54 -10.18 -6.37 1.56
CA MET A 54 -9.77 -4.97 1.43
C MET A 54 -10.12 -4.34 0.08
N GLY A 55 -10.57 -5.11 -0.89
CA GLY A 55 -10.94 -4.60 -2.22
C GLY A 55 -9.76 -4.10 -3.06
N ILE A 56 -8.55 -4.55 -2.73
CA ILE A 56 -7.34 -4.22 -3.49
C ILE A 56 -7.23 -5.14 -4.70
N HIS A 57 -6.91 -4.58 -5.85
CA HIS A 57 -6.73 -5.34 -7.08
C HIS A 57 -5.35 -6.00 -7.11
N VAL A 58 -5.29 -7.32 -6.91
CA VAL A 58 -4.05 -8.07 -7.03
C VAL A 58 -3.79 -8.40 -8.49
N VAL A 59 -2.82 -7.70 -9.11
CA VAL A 59 -2.46 -7.89 -10.51
C VAL A 59 -1.89 -9.28 -10.75
N TRP A 60 -1.01 -9.72 -9.85
CA TRP A 60 -0.55 -11.09 -9.84
C TRP A 60 -0.15 -11.55 -8.44
N ALA A 61 -0.30 -12.83 -8.20
CA ALA A 61 0.20 -13.52 -7.04
C ALA A 61 1.21 -14.58 -7.43
N GLY A 62 2.28 -14.74 -6.68
CA GLY A 62 3.34 -15.70 -7.02
C GLY A 62 3.99 -16.35 -5.82
N THR A 63 4.65 -17.48 -6.09
CA THR A 63 5.44 -18.21 -5.11
C THR A 63 6.71 -18.78 -5.71
N PHE A 64 7.74 -18.87 -4.88
CA PHE A 64 8.96 -19.62 -5.20
C PHE A 64 8.84 -21.12 -4.86
N CYS A 65 7.79 -21.53 -4.14
CA CYS A 65 7.56 -22.90 -3.72
C CYS A 65 6.99 -23.74 -4.87
N LYS A 66 7.83 -24.16 -5.80
CA LYS A 66 7.42 -25.01 -6.94
C LYS A 66 6.68 -26.30 -6.55
N PRO A 67 7.04 -27.01 -5.45
CA PRO A 67 6.30 -28.20 -5.03
C PRO A 67 4.84 -27.93 -4.68
N ASP A 68 4.50 -26.71 -4.28
CA ASP A 68 3.16 -26.33 -3.86
C ASP A 68 2.35 -25.65 -4.99
N GLU A 69 2.86 -25.68 -6.23
CA GLU A 69 2.28 -24.97 -7.38
C GLU A 69 0.79 -25.27 -7.57
N GLU A 70 0.42 -26.54 -7.60
CA GLU A 70 -0.97 -26.96 -7.85
C GLU A 70 -1.92 -26.44 -6.75
N TRP A 71 -1.50 -26.60 -5.51
CA TRP A 71 -2.23 -26.09 -4.35
C TRP A 71 -2.33 -24.56 -4.40
N PHE A 72 -1.23 -23.87 -4.66
CA PHE A 72 -1.19 -22.42 -4.71
C PHE A 72 -2.12 -21.85 -5.78
N ARG A 73 -2.07 -22.40 -7.00
CA ARG A 73 -2.95 -21.99 -8.10
C ARG A 73 -4.42 -22.11 -7.72
N LYS A 74 -4.81 -23.22 -7.11
CA LYS A 74 -6.17 -23.46 -6.64
C LYS A 74 -6.59 -22.45 -5.57
N GLU A 75 -5.69 -22.11 -4.64
CA GLU A 75 -5.99 -21.19 -3.54
C GLU A 75 -6.15 -19.74 -3.97
N VAL A 76 -5.42 -19.30 -4.99
CA VAL A 76 -5.46 -17.90 -5.44
C VAL A 76 -6.33 -17.67 -6.68
N GLU A 77 -6.90 -18.72 -7.24
CA GLU A 77 -7.81 -18.64 -8.39
C GLU A 77 -8.99 -17.69 -8.10
N GLY A 78 -9.19 -16.73 -8.99
CA GLY A 78 -10.24 -15.70 -8.84
C GLY A 78 -9.93 -14.56 -7.88
N PHE A 79 -8.73 -14.55 -7.26
CA PHE A 79 -8.29 -13.47 -6.37
C PHE A 79 -7.19 -12.59 -6.97
N CYS A 80 -6.62 -12.97 -8.10
CA CYS A 80 -5.63 -12.22 -8.85
C CYS A 80 -5.81 -12.46 -10.36
N ASP A 81 -5.23 -11.57 -11.20
CA ASP A 81 -5.33 -11.70 -12.66
C ASP A 81 -4.35 -12.73 -13.21
N GLU A 82 -3.13 -12.82 -12.65
CA GLU A 82 -2.08 -13.73 -13.10
C GLU A 82 -1.44 -14.47 -11.92
N ILE A 83 -0.96 -15.69 -12.18
CA ILE A 83 -0.27 -16.50 -11.19
C ILE A 83 1.13 -16.84 -11.70
N ILE A 84 2.15 -16.45 -10.90
CA ILE A 84 3.56 -16.63 -11.25
C ILE A 84 4.22 -17.65 -10.32
N ILE A 85 4.75 -18.71 -10.88
CA ILE A 85 5.53 -19.73 -10.14
C ILE A 85 6.97 -19.67 -10.63
N SER A 86 7.83 -19.07 -9.85
CA SER A 86 9.24 -18.88 -10.23
C SER A 86 10.11 -18.66 -9.01
N ASP A 87 11.32 -19.14 -9.04
CA ASP A 87 12.40 -18.87 -8.08
C ASP A 87 13.45 -17.88 -8.65
N ASP A 88 13.21 -17.35 -9.84
CA ASP A 88 14.05 -16.35 -10.48
C ASP A 88 13.67 -14.94 -9.99
N HIS A 89 14.41 -14.43 -9.02
CA HIS A 89 14.20 -13.07 -8.49
C HIS A 89 14.41 -11.95 -9.52
N GLY A 90 15.21 -12.20 -10.56
CA GLY A 90 15.36 -11.25 -11.67
C GLY A 90 14.07 -11.11 -12.45
N ALA A 91 13.50 -12.24 -12.89
CA ALA A 91 12.22 -12.29 -13.59
C ALA A 91 11.07 -11.72 -12.76
N ILE A 92 11.05 -11.98 -11.44
CA ILE A 92 10.09 -11.39 -10.52
C ILE A 92 10.25 -9.86 -10.43
N GLY A 93 11.50 -9.37 -10.34
CA GLY A 93 11.78 -7.94 -10.34
C GLY A 93 11.29 -7.23 -11.62
N ASP A 94 11.45 -7.87 -12.77
CA ASP A 94 10.96 -7.36 -14.05
C ASP A 94 9.42 -7.39 -14.14
N ALA A 95 8.79 -8.44 -13.61
CA ALA A 95 7.33 -8.54 -13.51
C ALA A 95 6.75 -7.42 -12.62
N ILE A 96 7.39 -7.12 -11.49
CA ILE A 96 7.01 -6.00 -10.62
C ILE A 96 7.11 -4.68 -11.39
N ALA A 97 8.25 -4.43 -12.03
CA ALA A 97 8.46 -3.19 -12.79
C ALA A 97 7.43 -3.00 -13.91
N LYS A 98 7.07 -4.08 -14.61
CA LYS A 98 6.08 -4.07 -15.69
C LYS A 98 4.65 -3.82 -15.19
N SER A 99 4.32 -4.32 -13.99
CA SER A 99 2.98 -4.20 -13.42
C SER A 99 2.68 -2.81 -12.86
N GLU A 100 3.71 -2.04 -12.52
CA GLU A 100 3.60 -0.71 -11.88
C GLU A 100 2.60 -0.72 -10.70
N PRO A 101 2.79 -1.58 -9.69
CA PRO A 101 1.85 -1.68 -8.58
C PRO A 101 1.99 -0.49 -7.63
N ALA A 102 0.91 -0.14 -6.95
CA ALA A 102 0.93 0.84 -5.87
C ALA A 102 1.60 0.30 -4.59
N ALA A 103 1.62 -1.03 -4.40
CA ALA A 103 2.35 -1.67 -3.31
C ALA A 103 2.80 -3.09 -3.68
N ILE A 104 3.85 -3.53 -3.03
CA ILE A 104 4.43 -4.87 -3.17
C ILE A 104 4.33 -5.58 -1.81
N PHE A 105 3.82 -6.79 -1.80
CA PHE A 105 3.84 -7.67 -0.63
C PHE A 105 4.70 -8.89 -0.96
N GLY A 106 5.88 -8.95 -0.36
CA GLY A 106 6.88 -9.93 -0.79
C GLY A 106 7.84 -10.35 0.30
N THR A 107 9.01 -10.76 -0.12
CA THR A 107 10.15 -11.08 0.73
C THR A 107 11.10 -9.88 0.83
N GLN A 108 12.23 -10.07 1.49
CA GLN A 108 13.30 -9.09 1.49
C GLN A 108 13.81 -8.77 0.06
N MET A 109 13.72 -9.72 -0.87
CA MET A 109 14.20 -9.50 -2.24
C MET A 109 13.31 -8.51 -3.00
N GLU A 110 12.00 -8.68 -2.90
CA GLU A 110 11.01 -7.77 -3.51
C GLU A 110 11.05 -6.40 -2.83
N ARG A 111 11.39 -6.34 -1.53
CA ARG A 111 11.64 -5.08 -0.84
C ARG A 111 12.81 -4.29 -1.47
N HIS A 112 13.85 -4.95 -1.93
CA HIS A 112 14.93 -4.27 -2.65
C HIS A 112 14.46 -3.70 -3.99
N VAL A 113 13.60 -4.45 -4.69
CA VAL A 113 12.98 -3.98 -5.94
C VAL A 113 12.09 -2.75 -5.65
N GLY A 114 11.23 -2.84 -4.62
CA GLY A 114 10.38 -1.72 -4.22
C GLY A 114 11.16 -0.46 -3.87
N LYS A 115 12.25 -0.59 -3.11
CA LYS A 115 13.14 0.55 -2.83
C LYS A 115 13.73 1.18 -4.10
N ARG A 116 14.14 0.35 -5.06
CA ARG A 116 14.72 0.83 -6.33
C ARG A 116 13.66 1.56 -7.17
N LEU A 117 12.42 1.09 -7.15
CA LEU A 117 11.30 1.64 -7.93
C LEU A 117 10.50 2.71 -7.15
N ASN A 118 10.88 2.99 -5.91
CA ASN A 118 10.14 3.87 -4.99
C ASN A 118 8.69 3.42 -4.76
N ILE A 119 8.48 2.10 -4.63
CA ILE A 119 7.17 1.51 -4.36
C ILE A 119 7.12 0.98 -2.92
N PRO A 120 6.10 1.32 -2.12
CA PRO A 120 5.91 0.78 -0.78
C PRO A 120 5.91 -0.75 -0.78
N THR A 121 6.62 -1.35 0.17
CA THR A 121 6.76 -2.81 0.23
C THR A 121 6.55 -3.32 1.64
N GLY A 122 5.61 -4.24 1.82
CA GLY A 122 5.42 -5.04 3.01
C GLY A 122 6.16 -6.38 2.90
N VAL A 123 6.96 -6.72 3.91
CA VAL A 123 7.58 -8.05 3.99
C VAL A 123 6.62 -9.00 4.70
N ILE A 124 6.16 -10.02 3.98
CA ILE A 124 5.14 -10.97 4.43
C ILE A 124 5.66 -12.39 4.64
N SER A 125 6.81 -12.71 4.08
CA SER A 125 7.38 -14.07 4.15
C SER A 125 8.91 -14.04 4.14
N ALA A 126 9.53 -15.13 4.52
CA ALA A 126 10.97 -15.33 4.36
C ALA A 126 11.35 -15.37 2.85
N PRO A 127 12.58 -14.99 2.48
CA PRO A 127 13.65 -14.53 3.36
C PRO A 127 13.40 -13.13 3.95
N ILE A 128 13.73 -12.98 5.24
CA ILE A 128 13.61 -11.72 6.00
C ILE A 128 15.01 -11.35 6.47
N HIS A 129 15.38 -10.08 6.32
CA HIS A 129 16.72 -9.66 6.73
C HIS A 129 16.70 -8.47 7.71
N VAL A 130 16.33 -7.28 7.25
CA VAL A 130 16.44 -6.05 8.05
C VAL A 130 15.10 -5.61 8.62
N GLN A 131 14.03 -5.81 7.87
CA GLN A 131 12.68 -5.40 8.24
C GLN A 131 11.89 -6.58 8.81
N ASN A 132 11.10 -6.33 9.84
CA ASN A 132 10.28 -7.33 10.53
C ASN A 132 11.09 -8.48 11.17
N PHE A 133 12.36 -8.26 11.47
CA PHE A 133 13.17 -9.22 12.19
C PHE A 133 13.29 -8.84 13.68
N PRO A 134 13.15 -9.77 14.62
CA PRO A 134 12.65 -11.14 14.40
C PRO A 134 11.12 -11.19 14.20
N ILE A 135 10.69 -11.97 13.25
CA ILE A 135 9.27 -12.10 12.88
C ILE A 135 8.37 -12.60 14.03
N GLY A 136 8.94 -13.38 14.94
CA GLY A 136 8.22 -13.97 16.07
C GLY A 136 7.70 -12.95 17.11
N TYR A 137 8.04 -11.68 17.00
CA TYR A 137 7.49 -10.65 17.90
C TYR A 137 6.13 -10.10 17.43
N LYS A 138 5.69 -10.46 16.24
CA LYS A 138 4.38 -10.06 15.72
C LYS A 138 3.47 -11.27 15.62
N PRO A 139 2.19 -11.16 15.96
CA PRO A 139 1.23 -12.21 15.68
C PRO A 139 1.24 -12.58 14.19
N PHE A 140 1.19 -13.87 13.91
CA PHE A 140 1.31 -14.40 12.55
C PHE A 140 0.12 -15.27 12.15
N LEU A 141 -0.60 -15.78 13.12
CA LEU A 141 -1.70 -16.72 12.93
C LEU A 141 -2.99 -16.17 13.52
N GLY A 142 -4.11 -16.67 13.01
CA GLY A 142 -5.43 -16.35 13.50
C GLY A 142 -5.80 -14.87 13.29
N TYR A 143 -6.74 -14.40 14.06
CA TYR A 143 -7.30 -13.06 13.93
C TYR A 143 -6.30 -11.95 14.23
N GLU A 144 -5.46 -12.13 15.23
CA GLU A 144 -4.40 -11.17 15.54
C GLU A 144 -3.37 -11.10 14.42
N GLY A 145 -3.04 -12.24 13.78
CA GLY A 145 -2.21 -12.25 12.60
C GLY A 145 -2.85 -11.50 11.43
N THR A 146 -4.14 -11.69 11.19
CA THR A 146 -4.90 -10.95 10.18
C THR A 146 -4.90 -9.44 10.48
N ASN A 147 -5.12 -9.05 11.72
CA ASN A 147 -5.08 -7.63 12.12
C ASN A 147 -3.71 -7.01 11.89
N GLN A 148 -2.62 -7.73 12.16
CA GLN A 148 -1.26 -7.26 11.88
C GLN A 148 -0.99 -7.11 10.38
N VAL A 149 -1.54 -7.99 9.56
CA VAL A 149 -1.43 -7.90 8.10
C VAL A 149 -2.21 -6.69 7.58
N VAL A 150 -3.42 -6.47 8.09
CA VAL A 150 -4.25 -5.30 7.73
C VAL A 150 -3.54 -4.00 8.09
N ASP A 151 -2.95 -3.92 9.28
CA ASP A 151 -2.15 -2.77 9.71
C ASP A 151 -0.96 -2.53 8.77
N LEU A 152 -0.21 -3.58 8.42
CA LEU A 152 0.90 -3.48 7.47
C LEU A 152 0.43 -2.94 6.11
N ILE A 153 -0.68 -3.44 5.60
CA ILE A 153 -1.24 -3.05 4.30
C ILE A 153 -1.71 -1.59 4.35
N TYR A 154 -2.52 -1.25 5.34
CA TYR A 154 -3.03 0.10 5.51
C TYR A 154 -1.90 1.12 5.57
N ASN A 155 -0.90 0.88 6.40
CA ASN A 155 0.24 1.78 6.54
C ASN A 155 1.09 1.86 5.25
N SER A 156 1.25 0.75 4.52
CA SER A 156 1.97 0.76 3.24
C SER A 156 1.29 1.65 2.19
N PHE A 157 -0.03 1.60 2.12
CA PHE A 157 -0.79 2.43 1.17
C PHE A 157 -0.98 3.87 1.67
N THR A 158 -1.11 4.07 2.97
CA THR A 158 -1.26 5.41 3.57
C THR A 158 0.02 6.21 3.41
N LEU A 159 1.18 5.60 3.67
CA LEU A 159 2.48 6.25 3.46
C LEU A 159 2.66 6.67 2.02
N GLY A 160 2.31 5.82 1.05
CA GLY A 160 2.34 6.19 -0.37
C GLY A 160 1.37 7.32 -0.72
N MET A 161 0.22 7.40 -0.04
CA MET A 161 -0.72 8.52 -0.19
C MET A 161 -0.22 9.80 0.44
N GLU A 162 0.38 9.71 1.63
CA GLU A 162 0.94 10.86 2.32
C GLU A 162 2.03 11.52 1.48
N ASP A 163 2.97 10.74 0.97
CA ASP A 163 4.00 11.22 0.05
C ASP A 163 3.39 11.87 -1.20
N HIS A 164 2.38 11.25 -1.79
CA HIS A 164 1.70 11.79 -2.97
C HIS A 164 0.92 13.07 -2.65
N LEU A 165 0.24 13.15 -1.52
CA LEU A 165 -0.43 14.36 -1.05
C LEU A 165 0.58 15.47 -0.76
N LEU A 166 1.70 15.14 -0.13
CA LEU A 166 2.80 16.08 0.13
C LEU A 166 3.40 16.60 -1.18
N GLU A 167 3.58 15.74 -2.17
CA GLU A 167 4.05 16.11 -3.49
C GLU A 167 3.03 17.02 -4.22
N ILE A 168 1.74 16.68 -4.17
CA ILE A 168 0.66 17.50 -4.74
C ILE A 168 0.54 18.85 -4.03
N PHE A 169 0.62 18.88 -2.71
CA PHE A 169 0.39 20.07 -1.91
C PHE A 169 1.67 20.84 -1.54
N GLY A 170 2.84 20.37 -1.97
CA GLY A 170 4.10 21.08 -1.84
C GLY A 170 4.86 20.80 -0.54
N GLY A 171 4.61 19.65 0.09
CA GLY A 171 5.37 19.16 1.24
C GLY A 171 4.77 19.48 2.61
N HIS A 172 5.46 19.04 3.65
CA HIS A 172 5.06 19.27 5.04
C HIS A 172 4.97 20.76 5.40
N ASP A 173 4.15 21.09 6.39
CA ASP A 173 4.05 22.40 7.06
C ASP A 173 5.35 22.71 7.86
N THR A 174 6.50 22.65 7.21
CA THR A 174 7.74 23.14 7.79
C THR A 174 7.91 24.62 7.48
N LYS A 175 8.60 25.36 8.34
CA LYS A 175 8.92 26.77 8.09
C LYS A 175 9.58 27.02 6.73
N GLU A 176 10.41 26.06 6.26
CA GLU A 176 11.07 26.15 4.96
C GLU A 176 10.11 26.02 3.79
N VAL A 177 9.12 25.11 3.88
CA VAL A 177 8.09 24.93 2.84
C VAL A 177 7.17 26.14 2.77
N ILE A 178 6.76 26.66 3.93
CA ILE A 178 5.96 27.89 4.02
C ILE A 178 6.75 29.07 3.43
N THR A 179 8.03 29.19 3.78
CA THR A 179 8.90 30.26 3.29
C THR A 179 9.16 30.16 1.79
N LYS A 180 9.42 28.95 1.26
CA LYS A 180 9.56 28.73 -0.20
C LYS A 180 8.27 28.98 -0.96
N GLY A 181 7.12 28.63 -0.37
CA GLY A 181 5.80 28.94 -0.94
C GLY A 181 5.50 30.44 -0.98
N MET A 182 6.05 31.21 -0.03
CA MET A 182 5.89 32.65 0.05
C MET A 182 6.93 33.44 -0.77
N SER A 183 8.10 32.87 -1.05
CA SER A 183 9.21 33.48 -1.78
C SER A 183 9.29 33.10 -3.25
N ALA A 184 8.23 32.55 -3.85
CA ALA A 184 8.17 32.45 -5.30
C ALA A 184 8.14 33.86 -5.87
N ASP A 185 9.33 34.35 -6.25
CA ASP A 185 9.53 35.59 -6.97
C ASP A 185 8.78 35.51 -8.29
N SER A 186 7.55 35.98 -8.29
CA SER A 186 6.88 36.37 -9.51
C SER A 186 6.88 37.88 -9.60
N ASP A 187 7.37 38.40 -10.70
CA ASP A 187 7.26 39.83 -11.08
C ASP A 187 5.79 40.28 -11.22
N LEU A 188 4.83 39.40 -11.00
CA LEU A 188 3.40 39.67 -11.02
C LEU A 188 2.96 40.27 -9.68
N GLY A 189 2.68 41.55 -9.68
CA GLY A 189 2.15 42.29 -8.50
C GLY A 189 0.72 41.87 -8.18
N TRP A 190 0.55 41.18 -7.05
CA TRP A 190 -0.77 40.85 -6.52
C TRP A 190 -1.42 42.14 -5.95
N ASN A 191 -2.66 42.42 -6.32
CA ASN A 191 -3.40 43.50 -5.71
C ASN A 191 -3.80 43.15 -4.25
N LYS A 192 -4.19 44.16 -3.46
CA LYS A 192 -4.51 43.99 -2.04
C LYS A 192 -5.69 43.03 -1.81
N GLU A 193 -6.65 42.98 -2.73
CA GLU A 193 -7.82 42.11 -2.63
C GLU A 193 -7.45 40.66 -2.90
N ALA A 194 -6.69 40.39 -3.96
CA ALA A 194 -6.19 39.05 -4.27
C ALA A 194 -5.29 38.52 -3.16
N GLN A 195 -4.45 39.37 -2.56
CA GLN A 195 -3.62 39.01 -1.41
C GLN A 195 -4.47 38.67 -0.18
N ALA A 196 -5.56 39.37 0.05
CA ALA A 196 -6.48 39.08 1.15
C ALA A 196 -7.22 37.75 0.94
N GLU A 197 -7.63 37.45 -0.28
CA GLU A 197 -8.24 36.16 -0.62
C GLU A 197 -7.23 34.98 -0.51
N LEU A 198 -6.00 35.19 -0.99
CA LEU A 198 -4.94 34.20 -0.84
C LEU A 198 -4.62 33.90 0.64
N ASN A 199 -4.72 34.90 1.50
CA ASN A 199 -4.48 34.73 2.94
C ASN A 199 -5.58 33.90 3.66
N LYS A 200 -6.78 33.79 3.08
CA LYS A 200 -7.86 32.95 3.58
C LYS A 200 -7.61 31.46 3.25
N VAL A 201 -6.76 31.18 2.27
CA VAL A 201 -6.40 29.81 1.87
C VAL A 201 -5.49 29.20 2.96
N PRO A 202 -5.74 27.96 3.39
CA PRO A 202 -4.88 27.25 4.33
C PRO A 202 -3.41 27.26 3.89
N GLY A 203 -2.48 27.43 4.85
CA GLY A 203 -1.06 27.67 4.59
C GLY A 203 -0.42 26.64 3.66
N PHE A 204 -0.79 25.36 3.85
CA PHE A 204 -0.24 24.23 3.09
C PHE A 204 -0.63 24.18 1.59
N VAL A 205 -1.74 24.82 1.18
CA VAL A 205 -2.12 24.93 -0.25
C VAL A 205 -1.85 26.30 -0.86
N ARG A 206 -1.58 27.32 -0.03
CA ARG A 206 -1.43 28.71 -0.46
C ARG A 206 -0.37 28.90 -1.54
N GLY A 207 0.78 28.25 -1.39
CA GLY A 207 1.88 28.33 -2.35
C GLY A 207 1.55 27.73 -3.71
N LYS A 208 0.70 26.68 -3.75
CA LYS A 208 0.23 26.08 -5.01
C LYS A 208 -0.81 26.95 -5.69
N VAL A 209 -1.76 27.49 -4.93
CA VAL A 209 -2.77 28.43 -5.45
C VAL A 209 -2.07 29.64 -6.06
N LYS A 210 -1.11 30.24 -5.33
CA LYS A 210 -0.31 31.37 -5.83
C LYS A 210 0.36 31.04 -7.18
N ARG A 211 1.14 29.95 -7.23
CA ARG A 211 1.85 29.51 -8.46
C ARG A 211 0.92 29.22 -9.63
N ASN A 212 -0.24 28.60 -9.36
CA ASN A 212 -1.19 28.29 -10.42
C ASN A 212 -1.86 29.57 -10.95
N THR A 213 -2.18 30.52 -10.08
CA THR A 213 -2.76 31.82 -10.49
C THR A 213 -1.75 32.66 -11.27
N GLU A 214 -0.47 32.59 -10.95
CA GLU A 214 0.62 33.30 -11.64
C GLU A 214 0.99 32.69 -13.01
N LYS A 215 0.51 31.48 -13.32
CA LYS A 215 0.71 30.81 -14.62
C LYS A 215 -0.35 31.16 -15.65
N PHE A 216 -1.46 31.74 -15.23
CA PHE A 216 -2.54 32.23 -16.09
C PHE A 216 -2.46 33.75 -16.27
#